data_0731fc578798f30cbfe0f097cedb065e
#
_entry.id   0731fc578798f30cbfe0f097cedb065e
#
_cell.length_a   1.000
_cell.length_b   1.000
_cell.length_c   1.000
_cell.angle_alpha   90.00
_cell.angle_beta   90.00
_cell.angle_gamma   90.00
#
_symmetry.space_group_name_H-M   'P 1'
#
loop_
_entity.id
_entity.type
_entity.pdbx_description
1 polymer ?
#
loop_
_entity_poly.entity_id
_entity_poly.type
_entity_poly.pdbx_seq_one_letter_code
_entity_poly.pdbx_strand_id
1 'polypeptide(L)'
;MKRRILMAVLLVCGGAAMAHADEKPNCEEPQDQSTMTLCAGLDYDEADKELNKLWPSIKSAAEESDKGASAEDGGYLKALMASQKAWIAFRDAECTWEGFVSHGGTMEPMLVNGCLARLTQERIKQLKDGQEGLGN
;
A
#
# COMPACT_ATOMS: atom_id res chain seq x y z
N MET A 1 -68.92 -39.91 -15.73
CA MET A 1 -68.07 -39.18 -14.75
C MET A 1 -66.71 -38.92 -15.38
N LYS A 2 -66.44 -37.68 -15.84
CA LYS A 2 -65.22 -37.33 -16.53
C LYS A 2 -64.28 -36.70 -15.51
N ARG A 3 -63.16 -37.42 -15.15
CA ARG A 3 -62.09 -36.90 -14.31
C ARG A 3 -61.17 -35.98 -15.14
N ARG A 4 -61.13 -34.68 -14.82
CA ARG A 4 -60.21 -33.72 -15.39
C ARG A 4 -58.95 -33.76 -14.54
N ILE A 5 -57.83 -34.18 -15.13
CA ILE A 5 -56.50 -34.11 -14.52
C ILE A 5 -55.96 -32.73 -14.85
N LEU A 6 -55.77 -31.86 -13.82
CA LEU A 6 -55.03 -30.61 -13.93
C LEU A 6 -53.51 -30.91 -13.80
N MET A 7 -52.79 -30.68 -14.87
CA MET A 7 -51.33 -30.75 -14.90
C MET A 7 -50.79 -29.39 -14.47
N ALA A 8 -50.23 -29.31 -13.28
CA ALA A 8 -49.54 -28.11 -12.79
C ALA A 8 -48.11 -28.10 -13.37
N VAL A 9 -47.82 -27.12 -14.21
CA VAL A 9 -46.47 -26.87 -14.73
C VAL A 9 -45.74 -25.99 -13.71
N LEU A 10 -44.78 -26.56 -13.01
CA LEU A 10 -43.84 -25.84 -12.15
C LEU A 10 -42.75 -25.22 -13.03
N LEU A 11 -42.81 -23.91 -13.23
CA LEU A 11 -41.71 -23.12 -13.77
C LEU A 11 -40.61 -22.96 -12.69
N VAL A 12 -39.51 -23.70 -12.83
CA VAL A 12 -38.32 -23.50 -12.04
C VAL A 12 -37.51 -22.35 -12.70
N CYS A 13 -37.65 -21.12 -12.18
CA CYS A 13 -36.75 -20.03 -12.49
C CYS A 13 -35.37 -20.31 -11.85
N GLY A 14 -34.49 -20.94 -12.60
CA GLY A 14 -33.08 -21.05 -12.25
C GLY A 14 -32.42 -19.69 -12.36
N GLY A 15 -32.28 -18.97 -11.22
CA GLY A 15 -31.43 -17.79 -11.12
C GLY A 15 -29.97 -18.22 -11.21
N ALA A 16 -29.33 -18.01 -12.35
CA ALA A 16 -27.88 -18.08 -12.46
C ALA A 16 -27.28 -16.89 -11.66
N ALA A 17 -26.86 -17.13 -10.42
CA ALA A 17 -25.97 -16.23 -9.71
C ALA A 17 -24.65 -16.20 -10.50
N MET A 18 -24.43 -15.12 -11.25
CA MET A 18 -23.10 -14.83 -11.80
C MET A 18 -22.18 -14.56 -10.61
N ALA A 19 -21.39 -15.55 -10.22
CA ALA A 19 -20.22 -15.34 -9.40
C ALA A 19 -19.26 -14.46 -10.21
N HIS A 20 -19.21 -13.16 -9.89
CA HIS A 20 -18.08 -12.34 -10.28
C HIS A 20 -16.91 -12.90 -9.49
N ALA A 21 -16.11 -13.75 -10.12
CA ALA A 21 -14.80 -14.09 -9.63
C ALA A 21 -14.05 -12.75 -9.49
N ASP A 22 -13.42 -12.52 -8.32
CA ASP A 22 -12.47 -11.43 -8.11
C ASP A 22 -11.29 -11.64 -9.07
N GLU A 23 -11.46 -11.22 -10.31
CA GLU A 23 -10.39 -11.21 -11.30
C GLU A 23 -9.41 -10.13 -10.86
N LYS A 24 -8.16 -10.51 -10.60
CA LYS A 24 -7.11 -9.56 -10.24
C LYS A 24 -7.02 -8.50 -11.33
N PRO A 25 -6.88 -7.21 -10.95
CA PRO A 25 -6.76 -6.15 -11.94
C PRO A 25 -5.53 -6.37 -12.82
N ASN A 26 -5.66 -6.10 -14.11
CA ASN A 26 -4.52 -6.09 -15.02
C ASN A 26 -3.73 -4.79 -14.82
N CYS A 27 -2.71 -4.83 -13.96
CA CYS A 27 -1.87 -3.67 -13.67
C CYS A 27 -0.72 -3.46 -14.66
N GLU A 28 -0.46 -4.42 -15.57
CA GLU A 28 0.54 -4.23 -16.63
C GLU A 28 -0.01 -3.32 -17.75
N GLU A 29 -1.32 -3.45 -18.06
CA GLU A 29 -1.99 -2.66 -19.08
C GLU A 29 -3.39 -2.22 -18.59
N PRO A 30 -3.47 -1.29 -17.61
CA PRO A 30 -4.76 -0.82 -17.10
C PRO A 30 -5.50 -0.04 -18.20
N GLN A 31 -6.77 -0.42 -18.46
CA GLN A 31 -7.55 0.12 -19.58
C GLN A 31 -8.44 1.31 -19.16
N ASP A 32 -8.61 1.55 -17.89
CA ASP A 32 -9.51 2.58 -17.36
C ASP A 32 -8.96 3.21 -16.08
N GLN A 33 -9.49 4.40 -15.74
CA GLN A 33 -9.07 5.18 -14.58
C GLN A 33 -9.27 4.42 -13.25
N SER A 34 -10.32 3.63 -13.14
CA SER A 34 -10.62 2.86 -11.92
C SER A 34 -9.54 1.80 -11.68
N THR A 35 -9.16 1.07 -12.74
CA THR A 35 -8.09 0.08 -12.69
C THR A 35 -6.73 0.73 -12.39
N MET A 36 -6.42 1.88 -13.01
CA MET A 36 -5.19 2.63 -12.70
C MET A 36 -5.13 3.06 -11.23
N THR A 37 -6.24 3.55 -10.68
CA THR A 37 -6.33 3.95 -9.27
C THR A 37 -6.14 2.75 -8.33
N LEU A 38 -6.77 1.63 -8.66
CA LEU A 38 -6.62 0.38 -7.89
C LEU A 38 -5.18 -0.12 -7.92
N CYS A 39 -4.54 -0.13 -9.08
CA CYS A 39 -3.15 -0.57 -9.22
C CYS A 39 -2.18 0.33 -8.44
N ALA A 40 -2.34 1.66 -8.51
CA ALA A 40 -1.54 2.57 -7.70
C ALA A 40 -1.73 2.33 -6.18
N GLY A 41 -2.94 1.98 -5.75
CA GLY A 41 -3.22 1.57 -4.37
C GLY A 41 -2.50 0.27 -3.98
N LEU A 42 -2.51 -0.74 -4.84
CA LEU A 42 -1.81 -2.00 -4.63
C LEU A 42 -0.29 -1.82 -4.55
N ASP A 43 0.28 -0.96 -5.39
CA ASP A 43 1.70 -0.62 -5.37
C ASP A 43 2.10 0.04 -4.05
N TYR A 44 1.25 0.93 -3.52
CA TYR A 44 1.46 1.53 -2.21
C TYR A 44 1.37 0.50 -1.08
N ASP A 45 0.34 -0.34 -1.09
CA ASP A 45 0.16 -1.39 -0.08
C ASP A 45 1.36 -2.36 -0.03
N GLU A 46 1.93 -2.70 -1.20
CA GLU A 46 3.13 -3.54 -1.29
C GLU A 46 4.36 -2.82 -0.71
N ALA A 47 4.59 -1.56 -1.08
CA ALA A 47 5.68 -0.76 -0.57
C ALA A 47 5.58 -0.55 0.96
N ASP A 48 4.40 -0.23 1.48
CA ASP A 48 4.18 -0.06 2.91
C ASP A 48 4.41 -1.37 3.69
N LYS A 49 3.96 -2.48 3.15
CA LYS A 49 4.21 -3.82 3.72
C LYS A 49 5.70 -4.16 3.74
N GLU A 50 6.46 -3.83 2.68
CA GLU A 50 7.92 -4.04 2.66
C GLU A 50 8.61 -3.14 3.70
N LEU A 51 8.23 -1.87 3.80
CA LEU A 51 8.76 -0.95 4.82
C LEU A 51 8.53 -1.48 6.23
N ASN A 52 7.30 -1.91 6.52
CA ASN A 52 6.93 -2.44 7.83
C ASN A 52 7.68 -3.75 8.16
N LYS A 53 7.95 -4.60 7.16
CA LYS A 53 8.76 -5.81 7.32
C LYS A 53 10.24 -5.50 7.58
N LEU A 54 10.78 -4.46 6.94
CA LEU A 54 12.17 -4.02 7.11
C LEU A 54 12.40 -3.34 8.46
N TRP A 55 11.44 -2.58 8.95
CA TRP A 55 11.56 -1.68 10.08
C TRP A 55 12.16 -2.29 11.36
N PRO A 56 11.78 -3.51 11.80
CA PRO A 56 12.37 -4.13 12.99
C PRO A 56 13.89 -4.34 12.89
N SER A 57 14.40 -4.72 11.71
CA SER A 57 15.85 -4.92 11.53
C SER A 57 16.63 -3.63 11.56
N ILE A 58 16.08 -2.56 10.97
CA ILE A 58 16.67 -1.21 11.00
C ILE A 58 16.75 -0.69 12.44
N LYS A 59 15.67 -0.85 13.22
CA LYS A 59 15.68 -0.48 14.64
C LYS A 59 16.71 -1.25 15.44
N SER A 60 16.78 -2.57 15.25
CA SER A 60 17.74 -3.41 15.95
C SER A 60 19.19 -3.01 15.65
N ALA A 61 19.50 -2.64 14.40
CA ALA A 61 20.83 -2.14 14.04
C ALA A 61 21.17 -0.83 14.75
N ALA A 62 20.23 0.11 14.82
CA ALA A 62 20.42 1.37 15.54
C ALA A 62 20.58 1.16 17.06
N GLU A 63 19.80 0.25 17.65
CA GLU A 63 19.93 -0.13 19.07
C GLU A 63 21.28 -0.77 19.38
N GLU A 64 21.80 -1.58 18.47
CA GLU A 64 23.11 -2.21 18.62
C GLU A 64 24.25 -1.19 18.51
N SER A 65 24.13 -0.23 17.58
CA SER A 65 25.07 0.89 17.46
C SER A 65 25.10 1.75 18.73
N ASP A 66 23.96 1.97 19.37
CA ASP A 66 23.89 2.71 20.65
C ASP A 66 24.59 1.98 21.80
N LYS A 67 24.55 0.63 21.82
CA LYS A 67 25.24 -0.16 22.87
C LYS A 67 26.77 -0.07 22.77
N GLY A 68 27.29 0.04 21.55
CA GLY A 68 28.72 0.17 21.29
C GLY A 68 29.25 1.58 21.41
N ALA A 69 28.39 2.59 21.46
CA ALA A 69 28.75 4.00 21.45
C ALA A 69 29.00 4.57 22.87
N SER A 70 29.81 5.62 22.96
CA SER A 70 29.91 6.45 24.18
C SER A 70 28.60 7.25 24.39
N ALA A 71 28.43 7.84 25.57
CA ALA A 71 27.29 8.70 25.85
C ALA A 71 27.21 9.95 24.94
N GLU A 72 28.36 10.38 24.39
CA GLU A 72 28.46 11.51 23.46
C GLU A 72 28.16 11.10 22.01
N ASP A 73 28.51 9.84 21.64
CA ASP A 73 28.42 9.33 20.28
C ASP A 73 27.13 8.54 20.01
N GLY A 74 26.34 8.24 21.05
CA GLY A 74 25.08 7.48 20.97
C GLY A 74 23.89 8.34 20.51
N GLY A 75 22.74 7.69 20.35
CA GLY A 75 21.50 8.34 19.98
C GLY A 75 21.03 7.96 18.58
N TYR A 76 21.59 6.90 18.01
CA TYR A 76 21.20 6.35 16.70
C TYR A 76 19.71 6.01 16.64
N LEU A 77 19.20 5.28 17.62
CA LEU A 77 17.79 4.93 17.69
C LEU A 77 16.91 6.17 17.79
N LYS A 78 17.29 7.14 18.63
CA LYS A 78 16.54 8.39 18.80
C LYS A 78 16.49 9.19 17.49
N ALA A 79 17.62 9.31 16.80
CA ALA A 79 17.71 9.98 15.51
C ALA A 79 16.89 9.26 14.43
N LEU A 80 16.97 7.92 14.36
CA LEU A 80 16.19 7.10 13.46
C LEU A 80 14.67 7.30 13.67
N MET A 81 14.20 7.23 14.91
CA MET A 81 12.79 7.42 15.24
C MET A 81 12.30 8.82 14.89
N ALA A 82 13.09 9.85 15.16
CA ALA A 82 12.76 11.24 14.79
C ALA A 82 12.70 11.40 13.26
N SER A 83 13.68 10.85 12.54
CA SER A 83 13.71 10.85 11.07
C SER A 83 12.50 10.16 10.47
N GLN A 84 12.13 8.98 10.97
CA GLN A 84 10.97 8.24 10.45
C GLN A 84 9.66 8.99 10.69
N LYS A 85 9.50 9.58 11.87
CA LYS A 85 8.31 10.38 12.19
C LYS A 85 8.19 11.60 11.26
N ALA A 86 9.28 12.32 11.05
CA ALA A 86 9.32 13.48 10.15
C ALA A 86 9.06 13.08 8.69
N TRP A 87 9.63 11.95 8.27
CA TRP A 87 9.43 11.43 6.92
C TRP A 87 7.97 11.05 6.66
N ILE A 88 7.28 10.37 7.58
CA ILE A 88 5.85 10.03 7.43
C ILE A 88 5.02 11.32 7.25
N ALA A 89 5.26 12.33 8.08
CA ALA A 89 4.55 13.60 7.98
C ALA A 89 4.82 14.32 6.63
N PHE A 90 6.06 14.29 6.16
CA PHE A 90 6.43 14.82 4.85
C PHE A 90 5.74 14.04 3.73
N ARG A 91 5.85 12.70 3.71
CA ARG A 91 5.25 11.84 2.69
C ARG A 91 3.76 12.13 2.53
N ASP A 92 3.02 12.14 3.63
CA ASP A 92 1.57 12.29 3.60
C ASP A 92 1.15 13.69 3.12
N ALA A 93 1.89 14.73 3.53
CA ALA A 93 1.64 16.11 3.09
C ALA A 93 2.00 16.31 1.61
N GLU A 94 3.16 15.80 1.17
CA GLU A 94 3.64 15.88 -0.21
C GLU A 94 2.68 15.19 -1.17
N CYS A 95 2.25 13.95 -0.84
CA CYS A 95 1.35 13.21 -1.72
C CYS A 95 -0.07 13.81 -1.75
N THR A 96 -0.50 14.44 -0.67
CA THR A 96 -1.72 15.25 -0.70
C THR A 96 -1.57 16.42 -1.67
N TRP A 97 -0.45 17.13 -1.62
CA TRP A 97 -0.18 18.26 -2.52
C TRP A 97 -0.06 17.82 -4.00
N GLU A 98 0.65 16.73 -4.30
CA GLU A 98 0.70 16.17 -5.66
C GLU A 98 -0.70 15.82 -6.19
N GLY A 99 -1.58 15.27 -5.35
CA GLY A 99 -2.97 14.95 -5.70
C GLY A 99 -3.81 16.16 -6.08
N PHE A 100 -3.49 17.35 -5.54
CA PHE A 100 -4.22 18.59 -5.81
C PHE A 100 -4.22 19.01 -7.28
N VAL A 101 -3.29 18.52 -8.10
CA VAL A 101 -3.30 18.73 -9.57
C VAL A 101 -4.63 18.26 -10.19
N SER A 102 -5.27 17.27 -9.58
CA SER A 102 -6.56 16.71 -10.03
C SER A 102 -7.63 16.78 -8.94
N HIS A 103 -7.58 17.81 -8.08
CA HIS A 103 -8.43 17.92 -6.89
C HIS A 103 -9.92 17.82 -7.21
N GLY A 104 -10.60 16.92 -6.50
CA GLY A 104 -12.02 16.61 -6.73
C GLY A 104 -12.29 15.76 -7.98
N GLY A 105 -11.27 15.40 -8.74
CA GLY A 105 -11.35 14.54 -9.93
C GLY A 105 -11.07 13.07 -9.63
N THR A 106 -11.42 12.21 -10.59
CA THR A 106 -11.22 10.75 -10.49
C THR A 106 -9.75 10.32 -10.53
N MET A 107 -8.85 11.19 -10.98
CA MET A 107 -7.40 10.95 -11.00
C MET A 107 -6.72 11.27 -9.67
N GLU A 108 -7.32 12.08 -8.81
CA GLU A 108 -6.70 12.48 -7.53
C GLU A 108 -6.22 11.27 -6.69
N PRO A 109 -7.06 10.25 -6.41
CA PRO A 109 -6.61 9.11 -5.62
C PRO A 109 -5.50 8.28 -6.29
N MET A 110 -5.47 8.22 -7.63
CA MET A 110 -4.38 7.56 -8.36
C MET A 110 -3.05 8.30 -8.15
N LEU A 111 -3.05 9.62 -8.27
CA LEU A 111 -1.85 10.45 -8.08
C LEU A 111 -1.34 10.36 -6.64
N VAL A 112 -2.24 10.45 -5.65
CA VAL A 112 -1.89 10.30 -4.23
C VAL A 112 -1.24 8.94 -3.97
N ASN A 113 -1.87 7.84 -4.40
CA ASN A 113 -1.37 6.49 -4.18
C ASN A 113 -0.03 6.25 -4.90
N GLY A 114 0.13 6.72 -6.13
CA GLY A 114 1.39 6.62 -6.87
C GLY A 114 2.53 7.36 -6.18
N CYS A 115 2.27 8.56 -5.65
CA CYS A 115 3.23 9.31 -4.84
C CYS A 115 3.59 8.57 -3.56
N LEU A 116 2.61 8.04 -2.81
CA LEU A 116 2.82 7.28 -1.59
C LEU A 116 3.68 6.03 -1.85
N ALA A 117 3.41 5.29 -2.93
CA ALA A 117 4.20 4.13 -3.34
C ALA A 117 5.66 4.54 -3.61
N ARG A 118 5.88 5.54 -4.46
CA ARG A 118 7.20 6.03 -4.85
C ARG A 118 8.02 6.48 -3.64
N LEU A 119 7.48 7.37 -2.81
CA LEU A 119 8.19 7.87 -1.64
C LEU A 119 8.48 6.76 -0.61
N THR A 120 7.58 5.79 -0.47
CA THR A 120 7.80 4.65 0.44
C THR A 120 8.91 3.73 -0.08
N GLN A 121 8.98 3.46 -1.39
CA GLN A 121 10.08 2.69 -2.01
C GLN A 121 11.43 3.42 -1.88
N GLU A 122 11.45 4.73 -2.08
CA GLU A 122 12.65 5.56 -1.85
C GLU A 122 13.11 5.49 -0.39
N ARG A 123 12.17 5.52 0.57
CA ARG A 123 12.47 5.40 2.00
C ARG A 123 13.07 4.04 2.35
N ILE A 124 12.54 2.96 1.81
CA ILE A 124 13.09 1.62 2.00
C ILE A 124 14.56 1.57 1.58
N LYS A 125 14.88 2.15 0.42
CA LYS A 125 16.25 2.22 -0.05
C LYS A 125 17.15 3.04 0.89
N GLN A 126 16.71 4.24 1.29
CA GLN A 126 17.44 5.08 2.24
C GLN A 126 17.73 4.37 3.57
N LEU A 127 16.77 3.61 4.08
CA LEU A 127 16.93 2.86 5.33
C LEU A 127 17.91 1.69 5.19
N LYS A 128 17.90 0.98 4.07
CA LYS A 128 18.85 -0.09 3.75
C LYS A 128 20.29 0.49 3.63
N ASP A 129 20.44 1.56 2.86
CA ASP A 129 21.72 2.24 2.70
C ASP A 129 22.28 2.76 4.05
N GLY A 130 21.40 3.34 4.89
CA GLY A 130 21.76 3.78 6.23
C GLY A 130 22.16 2.64 7.17
N GLN A 131 21.50 1.49 7.10
CA GLN A 131 21.84 0.30 7.88
C GLN A 131 23.22 -0.26 7.50
N GLU A 132 23.53 -0.30 6.20
CA GLU A 132 24.86 -0.73 5.72
C GLU A 132 25.96 0.20 6.25
N GLY A 133 25.69 1.50 6.35
CA GLY A 133 26.61 2.48 6.95
C GLY A 133 26.87 2.29 8.45
N LEU A 134 25.93 1.70 9.20
CA LEU A 134 26.11 1.39 10.62
C LEU A 134 26.97 0.13 10.86
N GLY A 135 27.12 -0.74 9.85
CA GLY A 135 27.87 -1.99 9.95
C GLY A 135 29.38 -1.88 9.58
N ASN A 136 29.83 -0.70 9.16
CA ASN A 136 31.21 -0.41 8.80
C ASN A 136 31.88 0.47 9.85
#